data_cf86abef1891b8fa00612dde8d894afa
#
_entry.id   cf86abef1891b8fa00612dde8d894afa
#
_cell.length_a   1.000
_cell.length_b   1.000
_cell.length_c   1.000
_cell.angle_alpha   90.00
_cell.angle_beta   90.00
_cell.angle_gamma   90.00
#
_symmetry.space_group_name_H-M   'P 1'
#
loop_
_entity.id
_entity.type
_entity.pdbx_description
1 polymer ?
#
loop_
_entity_poly.entity_id
_entity_poly.type
_entity_poly.pdbx_seq_one_letter_code
_entity_poly.pdbx_strand_id
1 'polypeptide(L)'
;MVRPANCNWLNYEGEIAIVIGKTARNIKMADAHHYIAGYTVANDYGLHDFRDTDSGSMLRVKGADTLCPVGPGVVTDWDFRNKGMRTIVNGEVRQDGSTEEMAWDMHYLVADMARLITLVPGDIILSGTPAYSRTVYPGDVVSVEVEGLGTLTNHIVSSPEPVSDEVGAQPTATEEVLSTALGGDWEFRGQRRPNSTQKEALPYPLVRPRYES
;
A
#
# COMPACT_ATOMS: atom_id res chain seq x y z
N MET A 1 -1.37 -5.80 13.93
CA MET A 1 -2.07 -6.17 12.68
C MET A 1 -2.63 -7.57 12.88
N VAL A 2 -3.93 -7.74 12.66
CA VAL A 2 -4.61 -9.02 12.92
C VAL A 2 -4.81 -9.76 11.59
N ARG A 3 -4.24 -10.96 11.47
CA ARG A 3 -4.47 -11.85 10.34
C ARG A 3 -5.52 -12.90 10.72
N PRO A 4 -6.64 -13.02 9.97
CA PRO A 4 -7.63 -14.09 10.23
C PRO A 4 -7.01 -15.48 10.16
N ALA A 5 -7.52 -16.42 10.98
CA ALA A 5 -6.90 -17.75 11.15
C ALA A 5 -6.87 -18.58 9.85
N ASN A 6 -7.88 -18.42 8.97
CA ASN A 6 -7.99 -19.12 7.69
C ASN A 6 -7.45 -18.32 6.49
N CYS A 7 -6.74 -17.21 6.72
CA CYS A 7 -6.06 -16.44 5.69
C CYS A 7 -4.55 -16.60 5.82
N ASN A 8 -3.84 -16.59 4.68
CA ASN A 8 -2.41 -16.90 4.63
C ASN A 8 -1.56 -15.78 4.01
N TRP A 9 -2.17 -14.90 3.22
CA TRP A 9 -1.44 -14.00 2.33
C TRP A 9 -1.61 -12.54 2.72
N LEU A 10 -1.16 -12.20 3.95
CA LEU A 10 -1.10 -10.83 4.45
C LEU A 10 0.24 -10.21 4.06
N ASN A 11 0.22 -9.21 3.18
CA ASN A 11 1.40 -8.49 2.75
C ASN A 11 1.50 -7.11 3.40
N TYR A 12 2.72 -6.63 3.63
CA TYR A 12 3.02 -5.24 3.97
C TYR A 12 3.13 -4.40 2.70
N GLU A 13 2.77 -3.13 2.80
CA GLU A 13 3.01 -2.10 1.79
C GLU A 13 3.31 -0.79 2.52
N GLY A 14 4.62 -0.54 2.78
CA GLY A 14 5.07 0.70 3.41
C GLY A 14 4.78 1.88 2.50
N GLU A 15 4.17 2.95 3.04
CA GLU A 15 3.73 4.10 2.29
C GLU A 15 3.91 5.41 3.05
N ILE A 16 3.86 6.51 2.31
CA ILE A 16 3.69 7.85 2.87
C ILE A 16 2.21 8.21 2.77
N ALA A 17 1.64 8.68 3.85
CA ALA A 17 0.27 9.14 3.91
C ALA A 17 0.21 10.66 3.85
N ILE A 18 -0.59 11.20 2.93
CA ILE A 18 -0.89 12.62 2.79
C ILE A 18 -2.16 12.91 3.57
N VAL A 19 -2.11 13.81 4.55
CA VAL A 19 -3.27 14.18 5.36
C VAL A 19 -3.88 15.47 4.82
N ILE A 20 -5.15 15.42 4.45
CA ILE A 20 -5.88 16.59 3.94
C ILE A 20 -6.25 17.52 5.10
N GLY A 21 -6.00 18.81 4.92
CA GLY A 21 -6.25 19.85 5.93
C GLY A 21 -7.36 20.82 5.60
N LYS A 22 -7.74 20.92 4.32
CA LYS A 22 -8.83 21.78 3.84
C LYS A 22 -9.63 21.07 2.78
N THR A 23 -10.92 21.38 2.70
CA THR A 23 -11.79 20.83 1.64
C THR A 23 -11.24 21.18 0.27
N ALA A 24 -10.95 20.16 -0.54
CA ALA A 24 -10.38 20.27 -1.88
C ALA A 24 -11.33 19.67 -2.92
N ARG A 25 -11.65 20.42 -3.94
CA ARG A 25 -12.44 19.97 -5.08
C ARG A 25 -12.02 20.73 -6.33
N ASN A 26 -11.63 19.99 -7.37
CA ASN A 26 -11.22 20.52 -8.65
C ASN A 26 -10.11 21.59 -8.54
N ILE A 27 -9.09 21.31 -7.76
CA ILE A 27 -7.94 22.19 -7.49
C ILE A 27 -6.85 22.04 -8.54
N LYS A 28 -6.00 23.05 -8.69
CA LYS A 28 -4.79 22.96 -9.50
C LYS A 28 -3.68 22.27 -8.72
N MET A 29 -2.82 21.50 -9.41
CA MET A 29 -1.66 20.84 -8.79
C MET A 29 -0.73 21.83 -8.07
N ALA A 30 -0.51 23.02 -8.66
CA ALA A 30 0.32 24.07 -8.04
C ALA A 30 -0.22 24.55 -6.69
N ASP A 31 -1.53 24.44 -6.47
CA ASP A 31 -2.21 24.89 -5.25
C ASP A 31 -2.38 23.75 -4.22
N ALA A 32 -2.04 22.52 -4.56
CA ALA A 32 -2.29 21.33 -3.73
C ALA A 32 -1.72 21.46 -2.31
N HIS A 33 -0.54 22.07 -2.16
CA HIS A 33 0.10 22.28 -0.85
C HIS A 33 -0.75 23.09 0.13
N HIS A 34 -1.68 23.93 -0.34
CA HIS A 34 -2.58 24.70 0.51
C HIS A 34 -3.69 23.86 1.16
N TYR A 35 -3.89 22.64 0.66
CA TYR A 35 -4.95 21.72 1.09
C TYR A 35 -4.40 20.58 1.95
N ILE A 36 -3.10 20.42 2.02
CA ILE A 36 -2.41 19.37 2.80
C ILE A 36 -2.17 19.90 4.22
N ALA A 37 -2.58 19.14 5.23
CA ALA A 37 -2.25 19.42 6.63
C ALA A 37 -0.84 18.97 6.99
N GLY A 38 -0.36 17.91 6.36
CA GLY A 38 0.94 17.33 6.59
C GLY A 38 1.02 15.90 6.07
N TYR A 39 2.08 15.23 6.48
CA TYR A 39 2.41 13.88 6.05
C TYR A 39 2.71 12.98 7.25
N THR A 40 2.51 11.70 7.08
CA THR A 40 2.85 10.69 8.08
C THR A 40 3.21 9.37 7.40
N VAL A 41 3.60 8.37 8.18
CA VAL A 41 3.90 7.03 7.69
C VAL A 41 2.62 6.18 7.72
N ALA A 42 2.46 5.30 6.74
CA ALA A 42 1.41 4.30 6.71
C ALA A 42 1.95 2.93 6.30
N ASN A 43 1.16 1.89 6.55
CA ASN A 43 1.40 0.59 5.98
C ASN A 43 0.05 0.04 5.47
N ASP A 44 -0.10 -0.01 4.14
CA ASP A 44 -1.33 -0.44 3.46
C ASP A 44 -1.36 -1.96 3.34
N TYR A 45 -1.53 -2.66 4.48
CA TYR A 45 -1.57 -4.12 4.48
C TYR A 45 -2.65 -4.65 3.54
N GLY A 46 -2.31 -5.72 2.81
CA GLY A 46 -3.22 -6.39 1.89
C GLY A 46 -3.44 -7.85 2.23
N LEU A 47 -4.71 -8.25 2.43
CA LEU A 47 -5.11 -9.63 2.64
C LEU A 47 -5.41 -10.26 1.26
N HIS A 48 -4.35 -10.72 0.59
CA HIS A 48 -4.41 -11.14 -0.83
C HIS A 48 -5.21 -12.42 -1.07
N ASP A 49 -5.58 -13.15 -0.02
CA ASP A 49 -6.53 -14.26 -0.09
C ASP A 49 -7.86 -13.90 -0.79
N PHE A 50 -8.20 -12.61 -0.83
CA PHE A 50 -9.43 -12.10 -1.47
C PHE A 50 -9.19 -11.37 -2.79
N ARG A 51 -7.97 -11.36 -3.31
CA ARG A 51 -7.61 -10.51 -4.46
C ARG A 51 -8.43 -10.81 -5.72
N ASP A 52 -8.59 -12.06 -6.09
CA ASP A 52 -9.36 -12.47 -7.25
C ASP A 52 -10.87 -12.40 -7.02
N THR A 53 -11.33 -12.66 -5.80
CA THR A 53 -12.76 -12.59 -5.44
C THR A 53 -13.28 -11.16 -5.31
N ASP A 54 -12.43 -10.19 -5.01
CA ASP A 54 -12.80 -8.77 -5.00
C ASP A 54 -12.91 -8.15 -6.40
N SER A 55 -12.45 -8.86 -7.44
CA SER A 55 -12.56 -8.42 -8.84
C SER A 55 -12.11 -6.97 -9.07
N GLY A 56 -11.03 -6.55 -8.43
CA GLY A 56 -10.44 -5.22 -8.54
C GLY A 56 -11.04 -4.15 -7.61
N SER A 57 -12.09 -4.46 -6.84
CA SER A 57 -12.62 -3.49 -5.85
C SER A 57 -11.68 -3.26 -4.67
N MET A 58 -10.87 -4.25 -4.34
CA MET A 58 -9.90 -4.27 -3.22
C MET A 58 -10.53 -4.09 -1.83
N LEU A 59 -11.85 -4.13 -1.71
CA LEU A 59 -12.55 -3.87 -0.45
C LEU A 59 -12.13 -4.85 0.66
N ARG A 60 -12.15 -6.16 0.37
CA ARG A 60 -11.78 -7.19 1.34
C ARG A 60 -10.27 -7.31 1.49
N VAL A 61 -9.54 -7.06 0.41
CA VAL A 61 -8.06 -7.05 0.42
C VAL A 61 -7.53 -5.98 1.37
N LYS A 62 -8.10 -4.76 1.35
CA LYS A 62 -7.58 -3.58 2.07
C LYS A 62 -8.44 -3.13 3.24
N GLY A 63 -9.73 -3.43 3.23
CA GLY A 63 -10.70 -2.84 4.15
C GLY A 63 -10.93 -3.60 5.46
N ALA A 64 -10.21 -4.70 5.72
CA ALA A 64 -10.37 -5.43 6.98
C ALA A 64 -9.79 -4.64 8.17
N ASP A 65 -10.31 -4.91 9.36
CA ASP A 65 -9.88 -4.27 10.60
C ASP A 65 -8.36 -4.37 10.77
N THR A 66 -7.76 -3.27 11.22
CA THR A 66 -6.34 -3.11 11.50
C THR A 66 -5.41 -2.98 10.29
N LEU A 67 -5.86 -3.16 9.03
CA LEU A 67 -4.98 -3.27 7.87
C LEU A 67 -4.37 -1.95 7.37
N CYS A 68 -4.79 -0.80 7.89
CA CYS A 68 -4.21 0.49 7.51
C CYS A 68 -3.74 1.29 8.74
N PRO A 69 -2.66 0.86 9.42
CA PRO A 69 -2.06 1.65 10.49
C PRO A 69 -1.41 2.90 9.91
N VAL A 70 -1.58 4.04 10.61
CA VAL A 70 -1.07 5.35 10.23
C VAL A 70 -0.45 6.03 11.44
N GLY A 71 0.72 6.61 11.29
CA GLY A 71 1.43 7.30 12.39
C GLY A 71 2.94 7.33 12.16
N PRO A 72 3.76 7.67 13.17
CA PRO A 72 3.41 7.93 14.59
C PRO A 72 2.81 9.31 14.84
N GLY A 73 2.99 10.27 13.95
CA GLY A 73 2.49 11.64 14.06
C GLY A 73 2.49 12.34 12.73
N VAL A 74 1.73 13.43 12.59
CA VAL A 74 1.67 14.22 11.37
C VAL A 74 2.72 15.32 11.41
N VAL A 75 3.58 15.40 10.38
CA VAL A 75 4.57 16.46 10.20
C VAL A 75 4.06 17.48 9.19
N THR A 76 3.90 18.72 9.61
CA THR A 76 3.22 19.77 8.82
C THR A 76 4.14 20.48 7.81
N ASP A 77 5.42 20.64 8.14
CA ASP A 77 6.42 21.35 7.32
C ASP A 77 7.44 20.37 6.70
N TRP A 78 6.95 19.28 6.12
CA TRP A 78 7.80 18.29 5.51
C TRP A 78 7.83 18.43 3.98
N ASP A 79 9.05 18.57 3.46
CA ASP A 79 9.27 18.54 2.01
C ASP A 79 9.43 17.08 1.57
N PHE A 80 8.50 16.59 0.77
CA PHE A 80 8.48 15.20 0.31
C PHE A 80 9.55 14.88 -0.75
N ARG A 81 10.20 15.87 -1.33
CA ARG A 81 11.19 15.64 -2.40
C ARG A 81 12.44 14.97 -1.88
N ASN A 82 12.92 13.99 -2.62
CA ASN A 82 14.16 13.24 -2.33
C ASN A 82 14.21 12.67 -0.90
N LYS A 83 13.15 11.94 -0.52
CA LYS A 83 13.05 11.29 0.78
C LYS A 83 13.15 9.78 0.65
N GLY A 84 14.03 9.20 1.47
CA GLY A 84 14.15 7.75 1.60
C GLY A 84 13.01 7.15 2.40
N MET A 85 12.58 5.96 1.97
CA MET A 85 11.60 5.14 2.67
C MET A 85 12.05 3.67 2.68
N ARG A 86 11.91 3.00 3.84
CA ARG A 86 12.24 1.59 4.00
C ARG A 86 11.14 0.84 4.72
N THR A 87 10.89 -0.38 4.27
CA THR A 87 10.13 -1.35 5.06
C THR A 87 11.06 -2.44 5.57
N ILE A 88 11.03 -2.67 6.87
CA ILE A 88 11.91 -3.58 7.61
C ILE A 88 11.04 -4.65 8.24
N VAL A 89 11.36 -5.93 7.97
CA VAL A 89 10.67 -7.08 8.57
C VAL A 89 11.66 -7.87 9.40
N ASN A 90 11.40 -8.01 10.70
CA ASN A 90 12.27 -8.71 11.64
C ASN A 90 13.73 -8.24 11.62
N GLY A 91 13.93 -6.92 11.43
CA GLY A 91 15.28 -6.30 11.35
C GLY A 91 15.93 -6.34 9.97
N GLU A 92 15.32 -6.97 8.97
CA GLU A 92 15.84 -7.01 7.60
C GLU A 92 15.10 -6.02 6.70
N VAL A 93 15.83 -5.21 5.94
CA VAL A 93 15.25 -4.30 4.93
C VAL A 93 14.66 -5.13 3.79
N ARG A 94 13.38 -4.94 3.52
CA ARG A 94 12.62 -5.64 2.48
C ARG A 94 12.21 -4.73 1.33
N GLN A 95 11.91 -3.48 1.63
CA GLN A 95 11.70 -2.44 0.63
C GLN A 95 12.65 -1.29 0.93
N ASP A 96 13.25 -0.74 -0.10
CA ASP A 96 14.10 0.46 -0.04
C ASP A 96 13.77 1.28 -1.29
N GLY A 97 13.32 2.50 -1.11
CA GLY A 97 12.86 3.36 -2.18
C GLY A 97 12.99 4.84 -1.84
N SER A 98 12.75 5.66 -2.81
CA SER A 98 12.78 7.11 -2.69
C SER A 98 11.54 7.74 -3.32
N THR A 99 11.13 8.88 -2.78
CA THR A 99 10.04 9.67 -3.38
C THR A 99 10.38 10.19 -4.79
N GLU A 100 11.65 10.21 -5.18
CA GLU A 100 12.07 10.51 -6.55
C GLU A 100 11.70 9.43 -7.56
N GLU A 101 11.48 8.20 -7.08
CA GLU A 101 11.09 7.05 -7.91
C GLU A 101 9.58 6.99 -8.16
N MET A 102 8.80 7.85 -7.50
CA MET A 102 7.36 7.91 -7.66
C MET A 102 6.99 8.29 -9.11
N ALA A 103 6.01 7.58 -9.67
CA ALA A 103 5.47 7.90 -11.00
C ALA A 103 4.76 9.27 -11.01
N TRP A 104 4.14 9.63 -9.89
CA TRP A 104 3.41 10.87 -9.65
C TRP A 104 3.78 11.40 -8.27
N ASP A 105 3.99 12.71 -8.16
CA ASP A 105 4.31 13.34 -6.88
C ASP A 105 3.07 13.51 -5.99
N MET A 106 3.30 13.89 -4.73
CA MET A 106 2.25 14.04 -3.72
C MET A 106 1.23 15.11 -4.09
N HIS A 107 1.63 16.21 -4.74
CA HIS A 107 0.73 17.28 -5.16
C HIS A 107 -0.15 16.84 -6.34
N TYR A 108 0.42 16.06 -7.26
CA TYR A 108 -0.34 15.47 -8.35
C TYR A 108 -1.44 14.53 -7.80
N LEU A 109 -1.09 13.63 -6.87
CA LEU A 109 -2.06 12.68 -6.30
C LEU A 109 -3.25 13.41 -5.67
N VAL A 110 -3.00 14.46 -4.88
CA VAL A 110 -4.08 15.27 -4.27
C VAL A 110 -4.94 15.95 -5.34
N ALA A 111 -4.31 16.58 -6.33
CA ALA A 111 -5.03 17.31 -7.37
C ALA A 111 -5.84 16.36 -8.26
N ASP A 112 -5.29 15.20 -8.62
CA ASP A 112 -5.97 14.20 -9.46
C ASP A 112 -7.19 13.61 -8.77
N MET A 113 -7.07 13.20 -7.50
CA MET A 113 -8.20 12.70 -6.73
C MET A 113 -9.27 13.78 -6.53
N ALA A 114 -8.85 15.02 -6.24
CA ALA A 114 -9.78 16.15 -6.04
C ALA A 114 -10.57 16.53 -7.30
N ARG A 115 -10.22 16.05 -8.49
CA ARG A 115 -11.02 16.28 -9.71
C ARG A 115 -12.40 15.64 -9.62
N LEU A 116 -12.50 14.45 -9.05
CA LEU A 116 -13.73 13.66 -9.01
C LEU A 116 -14.30 13.49 -7.61
N ILE A 117 -13.43 13.48 -6.58
CA ILE A 117 -13.79 13.25 -5.18
C ILE A 117 -13.61 14.57 -4.43
N THR A 118 -14.61 14.97 -3.63
CA THR A 118 -14.40 16.07 -2.68
C THR A 118 -13.65 15.54 -1.49
N LEU A 119 -12.37 15.94 -1.36
CA LEU A 119 -11.54 15.62 -0.21
C LEU A 119 -11.90 16.58 0.94
N VAL A 120 -11.96 16.07 2.17
CA VAL A 120 -12.29 16.86 3.36
C VAL A 120 -11.17 16.75 4.41
N PRO A 121 -11.07 17.69 5.37
CA PRO A 121 -10.07 17.61 6.43
C PRO A 121 -10.13 16.28 7.17
N GLY A 122 -8.96 15.63 7.30
CA GLY A 122 -8.82 14.31 7.90
C GLY A 122 -8.83 13.14 6.91
N ASP A 123 -9.19 13.36 5.64
CA ASP A 123 -8.97 12.35 4.60
C ASP A 123 -7.48 12.06 4.47
N ILE A 124 -7.17 10.80 4.19
CA ILE A 124 -5.80 10.30 4.02
C ILE A 124 -5.66 9.71 2.63
N ILE A 125 -4.63 10.15 1.91
CA ILE A 125 -4.25 9.59 0.62
C ILE A 125 -2.97 8.79 0.82
N LEU A 126 -2.98 7.51 0.48
CA LEU A 126 -1.82 6.64 0.46
C LEU A 126 -1.09 6.81 -0.87
N SER A 127 0.24 6.97 -0.82
CA SER A 127 1.03 7.41 -1.98
C SER A 127 1.53 6.29 -2.88
N GLY A 128 1.30 5.05 -2.49
CA GLY A 128 1.88 3.88 -3.16
C GLY A 128 3.16 3.40 -2.49
N THR A 129 3.47 2.13 -2.69
CA THR A 129 4.58 1.41 -2.05
C THR A 129 5.69 1.08 -3.05
N PRO A 130 6.98 1.03 -2.65
CA PRO A 130 8.05 0.48 -3.46
C PRO A 130 7.82 -0.99 -3.80
N ALA A 131 8.57 -1.52 -4.77
CA ALA A 131 8.55 -2.94 -5.09
C ALA A 131 8.89 -3.83 -3.89
N TYR A 132 8.57 -5.13 -4.00
CA TYR A 132 8.90 -6.19 -3.02
C TYR A 132 7.99 -6.24 -1.77
N SER A 133 6.72 -5.82 -1.88
CA SER A 133 5.68 -6.28 -0.94
C SER A 133 5.66 -7.82 -0.90
N ARG A 134 5.65 -8.41 0.30
CA ARG A 134 5.67 -9.87 0.51
C ARG A 134 4.87 -10.24 1.74
N THR A 135 4.52 -11.51 1.80
CA THR A 135 3.74 -12.06 2.90
C THR A 135 4.50 -12.03 4.23
N VAL A 136 3.78 -11.67 5.28
CA VAL A 136 4.20 -11.71 6.68
C VAL A 136 3.30 -12.63 7.50
N TYR A 137 3.83 -13.11 8.61
CA TYR A 137 3.20 -14.15 9.43
C TYR A 137 3.01 -13.68 10.88
N PRO A 138 2.08 -14.28 11.63
CA PRO A 138 1.98 -14.03 13.07
C PRO A 138 3.32 -14.26 13.78
N GLY A 139 3.72 -13.28 14.58
CA GLY A 139 5.03 -13.20 15.23
C GLY A 139 6.00 -12.23 14.53
N ASP A 140 5.77 -11.89 13.27
CA ASP A 140 6.61 -10.93 12.57
C ASP A 140 6.39 -9.50 13.10
N VAL A 141 7.47 -8.72 13.03
CA VAL A 141 7.49 -7.28 13.32
C VAL A 141 7.81 -6.54 12.04
N VAL A 142 6.94 -5.62 11.65
CA VAL A 142 7.09 -4.81 10.44
C VAL A 142 7.23 -3.34 10.83
N SER A 143 8.31 -2.70 10.40
CA SER A 143 8.56 -1.28 10.59
C SER A 143 8.65 -0.59 9.23
N VAL A 144 7.96 0.53 9.10
CA VAL A 144 8.11 1.44 7.96
C VAL A 144 8.79 2.70 8.45
N GLU A 145 9.96 3.01 7.87
CA GLU A 145 10.74 4.22 8.17
C GLU A 145 10.65 5.17 6.99
N VAL A 146 10.36 6.44 7.27
CA VAL A 146 10.40 7.51 6.28
C VAL A 146 11.24 8.66 6.82
N GLU A 147 12.19 9.11 6.01
CA GLU A 147 13.09 10.20 6.38
C GLU A 147 12.32 11.47 6.74
N GLY A 148 12.47 11.92 7.98
CA GLY A 148 11.82 13.12 8.52
C GLY A 148 10.37 12.90 9.01
N LEU A 149 9.77 11.72 8.83
CA LEU A 149 8.44 11.38 9.36
C LEU A 149 8.50 10.41 10.55
N GLY A 150 9.61 9.68 10.70
CA GLY A 150 9.80 8.71 11.77
C GLY A 150 9.52 7.28 11.34
N THR A 151 9.19 6.43 12.32
CA THR A 151 9.01 4.98 12.15
C THR A 151 7.67 4.53 12.68
N LEU A 152 6.91 3.81 11.86
CA LEU A 152 5.68 3.12 12.23
C LEU A 152 5.96 1.63 12.36
N THR A 153 5.78 1.06 13.55
CA THR A 153 6.03 -0.37 13.81
C THR A 153 4.76 -1.10 14.19
N ASN A 154 4.55 -2.26 13.56
CA ASN A 154 3.40 -3.11 13.77
C ASN A 154 3.83 -4.55 14.07
N HIS A 155 3.12 -5.21 14.99
CA HIS A 155 3.25 -6.64 15.28
C HIS A 155 2.14 -7.41 14.58
N ILE A 156 2.48 -8.48 13.87
CA ILE A 156 1.51 -9.35 13.24
C ILE A 156 1.04 -10.38 14.25
N VAL A 157 -0.26 -10.49 14.43
CA VAL A 157 -0.88 -11.47 15.34
C VAL A 157 -1.96 -12.27 14.59
N SER A 158 -2.18 -13.51 15.03
CA SER A 158 -3.27 -14.34 14.52
C SER A 158 -4.57 -13.98 15.23
N SER A 159 -5.66 -13.83 14.47
CA SER A 159 -7.00 -13.89 15.05
C SER A 159 -7.31 -15.32 15.46
N PRO A 160 -7.96 -15.54 16.64
CA PRO A 160 -8.52 -16.85 16.97
C PRO A 160 -9.72 -17.20 16.06
N GLU A 161 -10.38 -16.19 15.51
CA GLU A 161 -11.58 -16.36 14.69
C GLU A 161 -11.21 -16.35 13.21
N PRO A 162 -11.70 -17.34 12.44
CA PRO A 162 -11.58 -17.33 10.99
C PRO A 162 -12.58 -16.33 10.36
N VAL A 163 -12.35 -15.98 9.09
CA VAL A 163 -13.41 -15.40 8.26
C VAL A 163 -14.52 -16.45 8.13
N SER A 164 -15.78 -16.04 8.35
CA SER A 164 -16.95 -16.93 8.25
C SER A 164 -17.04 -17.58 6.86
N ASP A 165 -17.32 -18.87 6.82
CA ASP A 165 -17.57 -19.63 5.59
C ASP A 165 -19.04 -19.70 5.20
N GLU A 166 -19.94 -19.15 6.03
CA GLU A 166 -21.38 -19.17 5.81
C GLU A 166 -21.84 -18.14 4.75
N VAL A 167 -21.09 -17.03 4.60
CA VAL A 167 -21.50 -15.91 3.73
C VAL A 167 -20.32 -15.31 2.97
N GLY A 168 -20.60 -14.81 1.78
CA GLY A 168 -19.67 -13.99 0.99
C GLY A 168 -18.55 -14.78 0.31
N ALA A 169 -17.61 -14.04 -0.27
CA ALA A 169 -16.44 -14.60 -0.91
C ALA A 169 -15.49 -15.20 0.12
N GLN A 170 -14.92 -16.34 -0.21
CA GLN A 170 -14.01 -17.08 0.68
C GLN A 170 -12.55 -16.83 0.31
N PRO A 171 -11.60 -16.98 1.27
CA PRO A 171 -10.18 -16.93 1.00
C PRO A 171 -9.77 -17.95 -0.06
N THR A 172 -8.90 -17.53 -0.99
CA THR A 172 -8.40 -18.38 -2.08
C THR A 172 -6.88 -18.43 -2.12
N ALA A 173 -6.34 -19.38 -2.88
CA ALA A 173 -4.91 -19.53 -3.14
C ALA A 173 -4.66 -19.82 -4.63
N THR A 174 -5.31 -19.04 -5.49
CA THR A 174 -5.13 -19.13 -6.94
C THR A 174 -3.72 -18.69 -7.35
N GLU A 175 -3.34 -18.95 -8.58
CA GLU A 175 -2.04 -18.53 -9.10
C GLU A 175 -1.88 -16.99 -9.05
N GLU A 176 -2.94 -16.24 -9.29
CA GLU A 176 -2.93 -14.77 -9.19
C GLU A 176 -2.65 -14.31 -7.76
N VAL A 177 -3.34 -14.90 -6.79
CA VAL A 177 -3.13 -14.64 -5.35
C VAL A 177 -1.68 -14.95 -4.97
N LEU A 178 -1.18 -16.13 -5.30
CA LEU A 178 0.18 -16.57 -4.95
C LEU A 178 1.26 -15.72 -5.63
N SER A 179 1.08 -15.39 -6.92
CA SER A 179 2.01 -14.54 -7.67
C SER A 179 2.10 -13.14 -7.07
N THR A 180 0.98 -12.59 -6.59
CA THR A 180 0.97 -11.29 -5.93
C THR A 180 1.57 -11.35 -4.53
N ALA A 181 1.17 -12.32 -3.73
CA ALA A 181 1.59 -12.43 -2.33
C ALA A 181 3.08 -12.78 -2.18
N LEU A 182 3.60 -13.64 -3.04
CA LEU A 182 4.94 -14.21 -2.94
C LEU A 182 5.93 -13.66 -3.98
N GLY A 183 5.43 -12.96 -5.01
CA GLY A 183 6.23 -12.45 -6.13
C GLY A 183 6.33 -13.41 -7.31
N GLY A 184 6.89 -12.93 -8.44
CA GLY A 184 6.90 -13.67 -9.71
C GLY A 184 7.66 -14.99 -9.71
N ASP A 185 8.65 -15.16 -8.83
CA ASP A 185 9.51 -16.35 -8.69
C ASP A 185 9.22 -17.11 -7.39
N TRP A 186 7.93 -17.24 -7.02
CA TRP A 186 7.55 -17.88 -5.78
C TRP A 186 7.73 -19.39 -5.77
N GLU A 187 8.13 -19.94 -4.62
CA GLU A 187 8.06 -21.35 -4.29
C GLU A 187 7.01 -21.58 -3.21
N PHE A 188 6.02 -22.41 -3.50
CA PHE A 188 5.02 -22.81 -2.52
C PHE A 188 5.12 -24.31 -2.26
N ARG A 189 5.44 -24.71 -1.02
CA ARG A 189 5.61 -26.11 -0.60
C ARG A 189 6.51 -26.93 -1.54
N GLY A 190 7.60 -26.32 -2.03
CA GLY A 190 8.54 -26.99 -2.94
C GLY A 190 8.09 -27.04 -4.40
N GLN A 191 7.00 -26.38 -4.76
CA GLN A 191 6.57 -26.19 -6.16
C GLN A 191 7.02 -24.82 -6.65
N ARG A 192 7.87 -24.81 -7.68
CA ARG A 192 8.23 -23.59 -8.42
C ARG A 192 7.22 -23.34 -9.52
N ARG A 193 6.88 -22.06 -9.72
CA ARG A 193 6.20 -21.64 -10.95
C ARG A 193 7.09 -22.01 -12.14
N PRO A 194 6.57 -22.67 -13.20
CA PRO A 194 7.30 -22.79 -14.45
C PRO A 194 7.68 -21.41 -14.96
N ASN A 195 8.93 -21.19 -15.32
CA ASN A 195 9.40 -19.94 -15.92
C ASN A 195 8.48 -19.53 -17.07
N SER A 196 7.57 -18.60 -16.83
CA SER A 196 6.82 -17.97 -17.90
C SER A 196 7.72 -16.94 -18.58
N THR A 197 8.32 -17.30 -19.68
CA THR A 197 9.08 -16.41 -20.57
C THR A 197 8.18 -15.44 -21.35
N GLN A 198 6.91 -15.36 -21.03
CA GLN A 198 5.97 -14.41 -21.64
C GLN A 198 5.52 -13.40 -20.58
N LYS A 199 6.25 -12.28 -20.52
CA LYS A 199 5.64 -11.03 -20.09
C LYS A 199 4.67 -10.62 -21.21
N GLU A 200 3.41 -10.97 -21.10
CA GLU A 200 2.40 -10.26 -21.87
C GLU A 200 2.48 -8.79 -21.47
N ALA A 201 2.78 -7.95 -22.43
CA ALA A 201 2.78 -6.51 -22.24
C ALA A 201 1.38 -6.11 -21.77
N LEU A 202 1.30 -5.38 -20.65
CA LEU A 202 0.05 -4.79 -20.19
C LEU A 202 -0.59 -4.02 -21.35
N PRO A 203 -1.91 -4.20 -21.62
CA PRO A 203 -2.57 -3.66 -22.80
C PRO A 203 -2.70 -2.12 -22.80
N TYR A 204 -2.22 -1.45 -21.74
CA TYR A 204 -2.24 0.01 -21.64
C TYR A 204 -0.80 0.55 -21.56
N PRO A 205 -0.34 1.28 -22.57
CA PRO A 205 0.89 2.04 -22.42
C PRO A 205 0.69 3.07 -21.30
N LEU A 206 1.57 3.05 -20.30
CA LEU A 206 1.67 4.14 -19.33
C LEU A 206 2.09 5.39 -20.10
N VAL A 207 1.12 6.15 -20.58
CA VAL A 207 1.35 7.46 -21.17
C VAL A 207 1.62 8.40 -19.99
N ARG A 208 2.90 8.63 -19.71
CA ARG A 208 3.29 9.72 -18.79
C ARG A 208 2.85 11.03 -19.44
N PRO A 209 2.02 11.86 -18.80
CA PRO A 209 1.80 13.22 -19.30
C PRO A 209 3.15 13.92 -19.36
N ARG A 210 3.50 14.44 -20.54
CA ARG A 210 4.64 15.36 -20.65
C ARG A 210 4.17 16.69 -20.09
N TYR A 211 4.71 17.08 -18.96
CA TYR A 211 4.56 18.43 -18.47
C TYR A 211 5.46 19.31 -19.34
N GLU A 212 4.87 20.12 -20.20
CA GLU A 212 5.57 21.24 -20.78
C GLU A 212 5.78 22.28 -19.68
N SER A 213 7.04 22.66 -19.51
CA SER A 213 7.55 23.62 -18.52
C SER A 213 6.97 25.02 -18.71
#